data_732c57d9582281397fece3aa29858edc
#
_entry.id   732c57d9582281397fece3aa29858edc
#
_cell.length_a   1.000
_cell.length_b   1.000
_cell.length_c   1.000
_cell.angle_alpha   90.00
_cell.angle_beta   90.00
_cell.angle_gamma   90.00
#
_symmetry.space_group_name_H-M   'P 1'
#
loop_
_entity.id
_entity.type
_entity.pdbx_description
1 polymer ?
#
loop_
_entity_poly.entity_id
_entity_poly.type
_entity_poly.pdbx_seq_one_letter_code
_entity_poly.pdbx_strand_id
1 'polypeptide(L)'
;MKESTVKVLDDKDLEFAETLRSLGVQRNVAILITYLANVDEASSRDIEMGSNLRQPEVSIAMRALRDNDWVSEKEVRRGGKGRPMKVYSLLTPIDEIIKHFEEEKQQESAQTMESIQKLKELISG
;
A
#
# COMPACT_ATOMS: atom_id res chain seq x y z
N MET A 1 -3.75 -8.45 32.28
CA MET A 1 -3.39 -7.38 31.46
C MET A 1 -3.07 -7.75 30.05
N LYS A 2 -3.55 -6.98 29.15
CA LYS A 2 -3.37 -7.32 27.79
C LYS A 2 -2.21 -6.56 27.21
N GLU A 3 -1.30 -7.24 26.66
CA GLU A 3 -0.20 -6.59 26.03
C GLU A 3 -0.53 -6.21 24.64
N SER A 4 -0.24 -4.98 24.27
CA SER A 4 -0.45 -4.58 22.93
C SER A 4 0.80 -4.90 22.17
N THR A 5 0.74 -5.89 21.33
CA THR A 5 1.86 -6.26 20.50
C THR A 5 1.73 -5.62 19.14
N VAL A 6 2.80 -5.03 18.69
CA VAL A 6 2.86 -4.45 17.37
C VAL A 6 2.96 -5.59 16.36
N LYS A 7 2.13 -5.53 15.33
CA LYS A 7 2.22 -6.50 14.25
C LYS A 7 3.56 -6.36 13.55
N VAL A 8 4.23 -7.48 13.35
CA VAL A 8 5.48 -7.52 12.62
C VAL A 8 5.24 -8.38 11.38
N LEU A 9 5.71 -7.90 10.23
CA LEU A 9 5.50 -8.63 8.98
C LEU A 9 6.25 -9.94 9.00
N ASP A 10 5.55 -11.02 8.66
CA ASP A 10 6.15 -12.35 8.60
C ASP A 10 6.50 -12.71 7.16
N ASP A 11 6.94 -13.93 6.94
CA ASP A 11 7.38 -14.36 5.61
C ASP A 11 6.26 -14.32 4.59
N LYS A 12 5.04 -14.65 4.98
CA LYS A 12 3.91 -14.58 4.07
C LYS A 12 3.58 -13.15 3.69
N ASP A 13 3.68 -12.24 4.65
CA ASP A 13 3.46 -10.82 4.40
C ASP A 13 4.50 -10.29 3.44
N LEU A 14 5.75 -10.70 3.62
CA LEU A 14 6.81 -10.25 2.74
C LEU A 14 6.64 -10.80 1.33
N GLU A 15 6.15 -12.02 1.22
CA GLU A 15 5.83 -12.59 -0.08
C GLU A 15 4.72 -11.80 -0.77
N PHE A 16 3.70 -11.40 -0.02
CA PHE A 16 2.62 -10.59 -0.54
C PHE A 16 3.15 -9.26 -1.06
N ALA A 17 4.00 -8.60 -0.28
CA ALA A 17 4.60 -7.33 -0.67
C ALA A 17 5.46 -7.49 -1.92
N GLU A 18 6.25 -8.56 -2.00
CA GLU A 18 7.08 -8.81 -3.18
C GLU A 18 6.23 -9.04 -4.41
N THR A 19 5.12 -9.72 -4.25
CA THR A 19 4.21 -9.96 -5.36
C THR A 19 3.60 -8.65 -5.85
N LEU A 20 3.23 -7.75 -4.93
CA LEU A 20 2.76 -6.43 -5.33
C LEU A 20 3.84 -5.68 -6.11
N ARG A 21 5.09 -5.80 -5.68
CA ARG A 21 6.20 -5.16 -6.37
C ARG A 21 6.33 -5.65 -7.80
N SER A 22 6.06 -6.92 -8.02
CA SER A 22 6.16 -7.50 -9.36
C SER A 22 5.17 -6.87 -10.33
N LEU A 23 4.14 -6.21 -9.81
CA LEU A 23 3.17 -5.48 -10.62
C LEU A 23 3.61 -4.04 -10.89
N GLY A 24 4.79 -3.65 -10.42
CA GLY A 24 5.27 -2.28 -10.59
C GLY A 24 4.99 -1.36 -9.42
N VAL A 25 4.46 -1.89 -8.32
CA VAL A 25 4.21 -1.09 -7.13
C VAL A 25 5.53 -0.81 -6.43
N GLN A 26 5.74 0.43 -6.04
CA GLN A 26 6.96 0.81 -5.36
C GLN A 26 7.11 0.02 -4.06
N ARG A 27 8.36 -0.33 -3.72
CA ARG A 27 8.64 -1.19 -2.58
C ARG A 27 7.99 -0.71 -1.28
N ASN A 28 8.18 0.56 -0.94
CA ASN A 28 7.66 1.04 0.35
C ASN A 28 6.14 1.11 0.35
N VAL A 29 5.53 1.39 -0.78
CA VAL A 29 4.09 1.39 -0.93
C VAL A 29 3.55 -0.03 -0.77
N ALA A 30 4.20 -1.01 -1.41
CA ALA A 30 3.80 -2.41 -1.30
C ALA A 30 3.86 -2.89 0.14
N ILE A 31 4.93 -2.52 0.85
CA ILE A 31 5.09 -2.90 2.25
C ILE A 31 4.01 -2.25 3.11
N LEU A 32 3.71 -0.98 2.87
CA LEU A 32 2.70 -0.27 3.66
C LEU A 32 1.32 -0.83 3.42
N ILE A 33 0.95 -1.12 2.17
CA ILE A 33 -0.32 -1.76 1.86
C ILE A 33 -0.43 -3.09 2.60
N THR A 34 0.63 -3.89 2.54
CA THR A 34 0.66 -5.18 3.20
C THR A 34 0.47 -5.04 4.70
N TYR A 35 1.17 -4.08 5.29
CA TYR A 35 1.07 -3.87 6.73
C TYR A 35 -0.35 -3.49 7.13
N LEU A 36 -0.92 -2.51 6.46
CA LEU A 36 -2.26 -2.03 6.81
C LEU A 36 -3.34 -3.07 6.53
N ALA A 37 -3.10 -3.98 5.59
CA ALA A 37 -4.05 -5.06 5.33
C ALA A 37 -4.10 -6.07 6.47
N ASN A 38 -3.09 -6.07 7.33
CA ASN A 38 -2.98 -7.04 8.42
C ASN A 38 -3.33 -6.48 9.79
N VAL A 39 -3.75 -5.22 9.87
CA VAL A 39 -4.12 -4.60 11.14
C VAL A 39 -5.41 -3.84 10.98
N ASP A 40 -6.10 -3.60 12.07
CA ASP A 40 -7.30 -2.76 12.05
C ASP A 40 -6.91 -1.30 11.95
N GLU A 41 -5.91 -0.90 12.70
CA GLU A 41 -5.36 0.44 12.61
C GLU A 41 -3.97 0.44 13.22
N ALA A 42 -3.17 1.42 12.84
CA ALA A 42 -1.80 1.50 13.33
C ALA A 42 -1.33 2.95 13.33
N SER A 43 -0.52 3.31 14.32
CA SER A 43 0.14 4.60 14.33
C SER A 43 1.37 4.55 13.41
N SER A 44 1.95 5.71 13.10
CA SER A 44 3.20 5.75 12.34
C SER A 44 4.29 4.93 13.01
N ARG A 45 4.34 5.01 14.33
CA ARG A 45 5.35 4.26 15.08
C ARG A 45 5.15 2.76 14.95
N ASP A 46 3.90 2.30 15.06
CA ASP A 46 3.60 0.88 14.87
C ASP A 46 4.04 0.40 13.50
N ILE A 47 3.77 1.22 12.49
CA ILE A 47 4.14 0.88 11.12
C ILE A 47 5.65 0.78 10.98
N GLU A 48 6.39 1.74 11.53
CA GLU A 48 7.84 1.71 11.46
C GLU A 48 8.40 0.47 12.13
N MET A 49 7.89 0.15 13.30
CA MET A 49 8.39 -0.99 14.05
C MET A 49 8.04 -2.32 13.39
N GLY A 50 6.83 -2.43 12.87
CA GLY A 50 6.37 -3.69 12.31
C GLY A 50 6.82 -3.95 10.88
N SER A 51 7.07 -2.90 10.12
CA SER A 51 7.43 -3.01 8.71
C SER A 51 8.92 -2.77 8.46
N ASN A 52 9.62 -2.25 9.45
CA ASN A 52 11.02 -1.88 9.33
C ASN A 52 11.25 -0.74 8.34
N LEU A 53 10.23 0.04 8.09
CA LEU A 53 10.36 1.26 7.29
C LEU A 53 10.76 2.42 8.21
N ARG A 54 11.47 3.38 7.65
CA ARG A 54 11.82 4.59 8.39
C ARG A 54 10.72 5.61 8.24
N GLN A 55 10.69 6.55 9.18
CA GLN A 55 9.63 7.56 9.20
C GLN A 55 9.47 8.30 7.86
N PRO A 56 10.55 8.76 7.20
CA PRO A 56 10.36 9.41 5.89
C PRO A 56 9.79 8.47 4.83
N GLU A 57 10.14 7.18 4.90
CA GLU A 57 9.62 6.20 3.95
C GLU A 57 8.14 5.97 4.18
N VAL A 58 7.72 5.92 5.45
CA VAL A 58 6.31 5.79 5.80
C VAL A 58 5.52 6.99 5.28
N SER A 59 6.06 8.20 5.49
CA SER A 59 5.37 9.42 5.06
C SER A 59 5.15 9.46 3.55
N ILE A 60 6.16 9.10 2.80
CA ILE A 60 6.07 9.14 1.33
C ILE A 60 5.11 8.07 0.84
N ALA A 61 5.22 6.86 1.38
CA ALA A 61 4.32 5.78 0.99
C ALA A 61 2.87 6.09 1.37
N MET A 62 2.68 6.69 2.54
CA MET A 62 1.35 7.05 3.00
C MET A 62 0.68 8.06 2.07
N ARG A 63 1.48 8.98 1.52
CA ARG A 63 0.94 9.94 0.57
C ARG A 63 0.37 9.25 -0.68
N ALA A 64 1.07 8.22 -1.16
CA ALA A 64 0.58 7.46 -2.31
C ALA A 64 -0.76 6.79 -2.01
N LEU A 65 -0.90 6.24 -0.81
CA LEU A 65 -2.17 5.63 -0.41
C LEU A 65 -3.27 6.66 -0.28
N ARG A 66 -2.96 7.83 0.26
CA ARG A 66 -3.96 8.90 0.38
C ARG A 66 -4.41 9.39 -0.98
N ASP A 67 -3.49 9.49 -1.93
CA ASP A 67 -3.81 9.96 -3.27
C ASP A 67 -4.80 9.04 -3.98
N ASN A 68 -4.82 7.77 -3.58
CA ASN A 68 -5.76 6.80 -4.14
C ASN A 68 -7.00 6.61 -3.27
N ASP A 69 -7.12 7.36 -2.18
CA ASP A 69 -8.21 7.22 -1.22
C ASP A 69 -8.29 5.82 -0.63
N TRP A 70 -7.13 5.21 -0.40
CA TRP A 70 -7.05 3.85 0.14
C TRP A 70 -6.84 3.83 1.65
N VAL A 71 -6.49 4.95 2.25
CA VAL A 71 -6.16 4.99 3.67
C VAL A 71 -6.95 6.09 4.35
N SER A 72 -7.35 5.80 5.58
CA SER A 72 -8.02 6.77 6.43
C SER A 72 -7.08 7.13 7.57
N GLU A 73 -7.12 8.38 7.97
CA GLU A 73 -6.27 8.92 9.03
C GLU A 73 -7.15 9.57 10.06
N LYS A 74 -6.90 9.29 11.34
CA LYS A 74 -7.62 9.98 12.39
C LYS A 74 -6.67 10.26 13.55
N GLU A 75 -7.02 11.23 14.37
CA GLU A 75 -6.25 11.56 15.54
C GLU A 75 -6.87 10.91 16.75
N VAL A 76 -6.03 10.33 17.59
CA VAL A 76 -6.45 9.71 18.82
C VAL A 76 -5.69 10.35 19.96
N ARG A 77 -6.43 10.76 20.99
CA ARG A 77 -5.85 11.38 22.15
C ARG A 77 -5.90 10.40 23.29
N ARG A 78 -4.75 10.02 23.80
CA ARG A 78 -4.70 9.09 24.91
C ARG A 78 -4.39 9.81 26.20
N GLY A 79 -5.21 9.56 27.21
CA GLY A 79 -4.93 10.04 28.53
C GLY A 79 -5.10 11.53 28.73
N GLY A 80 -5.67 12.23 27.82
CA GLY A 80 -5.95 13.64 27.96
C GLY A 80 -4.75 14.55 28.00
N LYS A 81 -3.56 13.99 28.01
CA LYS A 81 -2.33 14.77 27.99
C LYS A 81 -1.48 14.41 26.80
N GLY A 82 -0.68 15.36 26.35
CA GLY A 82 0.24 15.11 25.28
C GLY A 82 -0.39 15.37 23.92
N ARG A 83 0.37 15.09 22.90
CA ARG A 83 -0.06 15.33 21.53
C ARG A 83 -0.99 14.25 21.05
N PRO A 84 -1.98 14.62 20.25
CA PRO A 84 -2.79 13.60 19.62
C PRO A 84 -1.91 12.74 18.73
N MET A 85 -2.23 11.46 18.68
CA MET A 85 -1.51 10.51 17.87
C MET A 85 -2.32 10.21 16.61
N LYS A 86 -1.67 10.21 15.48
CA LYS A 86 -2.34 9.84 14.24
C LYS A 86 -2.32 8.34 14.07
N VAL A 87 -3.48 7.78 13.72
CA VAL A 87 -3.59 6.36 13.41
C VAL A 87 -4.19 6.21 12.03
N TYR A 88 -3.77 5.17 11.36
CA TYR A 88 -4.13 4.91 9.96
C TYR A 88 -4.78 3.55 9.84
N SER A 89 -5.70 3.45 8.89
CA SER A 89 -6.33 2.17 8.57
C SER A 89 -6.66 2.14 7.09
N LEU A 90 -6.76 0.94 6.52
CA LEU A 90 -7.18 0.81 5.14
C LEU A 90 -8.64 1.21 5.02
N LEU A 91 -8.90 2.16 4.14
CA LEU A 91 -10.25 2.58 3.84
C LEU A 91 -10.89 1.65 2.82
N THR A 92 -10.09 1.17 1.89
CA THR A 92 -10.52 0.29 0.83
C THR A 92 -10.06 -1.13 1.13
N PRO A 93 -10.95 -2.12 1.04
CA PRO A 93 -10.55 -3.51 1.29
C PRO A 93 -9.42 -3.95 0.37
N ILE A 94 -8.58 -4.85 0.87
CA ILE A 94 -7.39 -5.26 0.13
C ILE A 94 -7.75 -5.93 -1.20
N ASP A 95 -8.84 -6.68 -1.25
CA ASP A 95 -9.24 -7.32 -2.49
C ASP A 95 -9.64 -6.30 -3.56
N GLU A 96 -10.16 -5.15 -3.16
CA GLU A 96 -10.47 -4.09 -4.11
C GLU A 96 -9.22 -3.36 -4.58
N ILE A 97 -8.24 -3.24 -3.70
CA ILE A 97 -6.96 -2.67 -4.11
C ILE A 97 -6.29 -3.59 -5.13
N ILE A 98 -6.35 -4.89 -4.91
CA ILE A 98 -5.81 -5.86 -5.85
C ILE A 98 -6.54 -5.77 -7.19
N LYS A 99 -7.86 -5.63 -7.14
CA LYS A 99 -8.65 -5.48 -8.36
C LYS A 99 -8.26 -4.23 -9.15
N HIS A 100 -7.95 -3.15 -8.44
CA HIS A 100 -7.48 -1.93 -9.07
C HIS A 100 -6.20 -2.20 -9.87
N PHE A 101 -5.25 -2.91 -9.28
CA PHE A 101 -4.01 -3.24 -9.98
C PHE A 101 -4.27 -4.17 -11.17
N GLU A 102 -5.20 -5.11 -11.00
CA GLU A 102 -5.55 -6.02 -12.08
C GLU A 102 -6.09 -5.25 -13.29
N GLU A 103 -7.02 -4.33 -13.04
CA GLU A 103 -7.60 -3.54 -14.13
C GLU A 103 -6.57 -2.63 -14.78
N GLU A 104 -5.68 -2.08 -13.97
CA GLU A 104 -4.61 -1.23 -14.49
C GLU A 104 -3.70 -2.03 -15.43
N LYS A 105 -3.35 -3.24 -15.03
CA LYS A 105 -2.47 -4.08 -15.85
C LYS A 105 -3.16 -4.56 -17.13
N GLN A 106 -4.45 -4.84 -17.04
CA GLN A 106 -5.21 -5.22 -18.23
C GLN A 106 -5.26 -4.08 -19.23
N GLN A 107 -5.44 -2.85 -18.75
CA GLN A 107 -5.46 -1.68 -19.60
C GLN A 107 -4.10 -1.43 -20.23
N GLU A 108 -3.04 -1.55 -19.46
CA GLU A 108 -1.68 -1.39 -19.99
C GLU A 108 -1.39 -2.42 -21.06
N SER A 109 -1.82 -3.65 -20.83
CA SER A 109 -1.61 -4.73 -21.80
C SER A 109 -2.35 -4.47 -23.10
N ALA A 110 -3.59 -3.99 -23.00
CA ALA A 110 -4.38 -3.66 -24.18
C ALA A 110 -3.73 -2.55 -24.99
N GLN A 111 -3.25 -1.51 -24.31
CA GLN A 111 -2.57 -0.42 -24.98
C GLN A 111 -1.29 -0.87 -25.65
N THR A 112 -0.55 -1.75 -25.00
CA THR A 112 0.67 -2.30 -25.56
C THR A 112 0.37 -3.05 -26.85
N MET A 113 -0.67 -3.88 -26.83
CA MET A 113 -1.03 -4.65 -28.02
C MET A 113 -1.52 -3.75 -29.14
N GLU A 114 -2.22 -2.67 -28.82
CA GLU A 114 -2.63 -1.69 -29.81
C GLU A 114 -1.42 -1.04 -30.49
N SER A 115 -0.43 -0.67 -29.67
CA SER A 115 0.77 -0.05 -30.22
C SER A 115 1.53 -1.01 -31.13
N ILE A 116 1.60 -2.28 -30.76
CA ILE A 116 2.25 -3.29 -31.59
C ILE A 116 1.51 -3.42 -32.93
N GLN A 117 0.19 -3.47 -32.86
CA GLN A 117 -0.61 -3.57 -34.08
C GLN A 117 -0.41 -2.36 -34.97
N LYS A 118 -0.34 -1.17 -34.38
CA LYS A 118 -0.09 0.05 -35.14
C LYS A 118 1.26 0.02 -35.82
N LEU A 119 2.28 -0.48 -35.14
CA LEU A 119 3.60 -0.60 -35.73
C LEU A 119 3.55 -1.52 -36.93
N LYS A 120 2.85 -2.64 -36.85
CA LYS A 120 2.71 -3.56 -37.94
C LYS A 120 2.03 -2.91 -39.15
N GLU A 121 1.00 -2.12 -38.88
CA GLU A 121 0.28 -1.40 -39.94
C GLU A 121 1.16 -0.36 -40.60
N LEU A 122 1.95 0.34 -39.81
CA LEU A 122 2.83 1.37 -40.35
C LEU A 122 3.93 0.78 -41.26
N ILE A 123 4.38 -0.44 -40.94
CA ILE A 123 5.37 -1.10 -41.75
C ILE A 123 4.78 -1.55 -43.10
N SER A 124 3.59 -2.08 -43.08
CA SER A 124 2.99 -2.64 -44.29
C SER A 124 2.33 -1.58 -45.15
N GLY A 125 2.09 -0.42 -44.60
CA GLY A 125 1.50 0.67 -45.33
C GLY A 125 2.51 1.48 -46.05
#